data_9371cf6c9083b9e48e8a8ec4e7e652cd
#
_entry.id   9371cf6c9083b9e48e8a8ec4e7e652cd
#
_cell.length_a   1.000
_cell.length_b   1.000
_cell.length_c   1.000
_cell.angle_alpha   90.00
_cell.angle_beta   90.00
_cell.angle_gamma   90.00
#
_symmetry.space_group_name_H-M   'P 1'
#
loop_
_entity.id
_entity.type
_entity.pdbx_description
1 polymer ?
#
loop_
_entity_poly.entity_id
_entity_poly.type
_entity_poly.pdbx_seq_one_letter_code
_entity_poly.pdbx_strand_id
1 'polypeptide(L)'
;MREELKAVVQIVDLRHKPSVDDVNMYEFLKYYGVPVIIIATKADKIPKGKWEKHAKVVKQTLDIVPSDELILFSSETKKGKDEAWNAILAKINN
;
A
#
# COMPACT_ATOMS: atom_id res chain seq x y z
N MET A 1 12.37 -20.11 9.50
CA MET A 1 12.68 -19.19 9.44
C MET A 1 12.48 -18.48 10.29
N ARG A 2 12.80 -18.12 10.73
CA ARG A 2 12.63 -17.46 11.48
C ARG A 2 12.80 -16.28 11.29
N GLU A 3 13.25 -15.86 10.59
CA GLU A 3 13.37 -14.72 10.53
C GLU A 3 12.23 -14.09 10.53
N GLU A 4 12.05 -13.22 11.17
CA GLU A 4 10.88 -12.57 11.23
C GLU A 4 10.74 -11.66 10.13
N LEU A 5 9.70 -11.79 9.37
CA LEU A 5 9.34 -10.88 8.33
C LEU A 5 8.56 -9.76 8.98
N LYS A 6 9.18 -8.59 9.10
CA LYS A 6 8.56 -7.47 9.81
C LYS A 6 7.41 -6.84 9.05
N ALA A 7 7.51 -6.77 7.72
CA ALA A 7 6.45 -6.19 6.89
C ALA A 7 6.76 -6.46 5.45
N VAL A 8 5.72 -6.39 4.63
CA VAL A 8 5.86 -6.51 3.17
C VAL A 8 5.30 -5.24 2.55
N VAL A 9 5.99 -4.71 1.57
CA VAL A 9 5.50 -3.56 0.81
C VAL A 9 4.83 -4.10 -0.44
N GLN A 10 3.55 -3.80 -0.61
CA GLN A 10 2.82 -4.20 -1.81
C GLN A 10 2.54 -2.96 -2.62
N ILE A 11 2.90 -2.97 -3.89
CA ILE A 11 2.76 -1.80 -4.76
C ILE A 11 1.60 -2.00 -5.71
N VAL A 12 0.73 -1.00 -5.80
CA VAL A 12 -0.37 -1.01 -6.76
C VAL A 12 -0.37 0.33 -7.49
N ASP A 13 -1.08 0.38 -8.61
CA ASP A 13 -1.18 1.60 -9.40
C ASP A 13 -2.47 2.30 -9.01
N LEU A 14 -2.37 3.54 -8.51
CA LEU A 14 -3.54 4.26 -8.02
C LEU A 14 -4.57 4.51 -9.11
N ARG A 15 -4.14 4.54 -10.37
CA ARG A 15 -5.04 4.83 -11.49
C ARG A 15 -6.04 3.72 -11.75
N HIS A 16 -5.75 2.51 -11.31
CA HIS A 16 -6.57 1.36 -11.66
C HIS A 16 -7.06 0.62 -10.44
N LYS A 17 -8.18 -0.06 -10.62
CA LYS A 17 -8.67 -0.97 -9.59
C LYS A 17 -7.66 -2.11 -9.46
N PRO A 18 -7.27 -2.50 -8.24
CA PRO A 18 -6.33 -3.60 -8.08
C PRO A 18 -6.80 -4.86 -8.80
N SER A 19 -5.85 -5.59 -9.35
CA SER A 19 -6.16 -6.79 -10.11
C SER A 19 -6.47 -7.96 -9.18
N VAL A 20 -6.96 -9.04 -9.76
CA VAL A 20 -7.20 -10.27 -8.99
C VAL A 20 -5.90 -10.75 -8.35
N ASP A 21 -4.77 -10.61 -9.07
CA ASP A 21 -3.48 -11.01 -8.51
C ASP A 21 -3.13 -10.16 -7.31
N ASP A 22 -3.43 -8.86 -7.36
CA ASP A 22 -3.15 -7.99 -6.22
C ASP A 22 -3.98 -8.40 -5.01
N VAL A 23 -5.26 -8.72 -5.23
CA VAL A 23 -6.15 -9.14 -4.16
C VAL A 23 -5.65 -10.45 -3.56
N ASN A 24 -5.30 -11.40 -4.42
CA ASN A 24 -4.83 -12.70 -3.95
C ASN A 24 -3.54 -12.58 -3.14
N MET A 25 -2.63 -11.71 -3.58
CA MET A 25 -1.40 -11.50 -2.84
C MET A 25 -1.67 -10.91 -1.46
N TYR A 26 -2.55 -9.92 -1.39
CA TYR A 26 -2.87 -9.32 -0.12
C TYR A 26 -3.53 -10.35 0.82
N GLU A 27 -4.45 -11.13 0.30
CA GLU A 27 -5.11 -12.17 1.10
C GLU A 27 -4.11 -13.19 1.60
N PHE A 28 -3.16 -13.58 0.74
CA PHE A 28 -2.13 -14.52 1.12
C PHE A 28 -1.32 -13.98 2.30
N LEU A 29 -0.91 -12.71 2.20
CA LEU A 29 -0.11 -12.11 3.27
C LEU A 29 -0.89 -12.01 4.57
N LYS A 30 -2.18 -11.68 4.49
CA LYS A 30 -3.00 -11.57 5.70
C LYS A 30 -3.28 -12.94 6.29
N TYR A 31 -3.35 -13.98 5.47
CA TYR A 31 -3.53 -15.32 5.98
C TYR A 31 -2.37 -15.70 6.90
N TYR A 32 -1.18 -15.26 6.56
CA TYR A 32 0.00 -15.54 7.39
C TYR A 32 0.27 -14.47 8.43
N GLY A 33 -0.62 -13.51 8.57
CA GLY A 33 -0.48 -12.48 9.61
C GLY A 33 0.63 -11.49 9.37
N VAL A 34 1.05 -11.31 8.12
CA VAL A 34 2.16 -10.40 7.81
C VAL A 34 1.66 -8.97 7.71
N PRO A 35 2.27 -8.01 8.42
CA PRO A 35 1.91 -6.60 8.23
C PRO A 35 2.23 -6.15 6.81
N VAL A 36 1.35 -5.37 6.21
CA VAL A 36 1.51 -4.92 4.83
C VAL A 36 1.44 -3.41 4.76
N ILE A 37 2.32 -2.82 3.97
CA ILE A 37 2.26 -1.41 3.64
C ILE A 37 1.94 -1.35 2.16
N ILE A 38 0.78 -0.80 1.80
CA ILE A 38 0.38 -0.70 0.41
C ILE A 38 0.80 0.67 -0.10
N ILE A 39 1.58 0.69 -1.17
CA ILE A 39 1.99 1.94 -1.79
C ILE A 39 1.30 2.05 -3.15
N ALA A 40 0.42 3.05 -3.27
CA ALA A 40 -0.30 3.30 -4.50
C ALA A 40 0.48 4.33 -5.31
N THR A 41 1.07 3.89 -6.39
CA THR A 41 1.95 4.72 -7.21
C THR A 41 1.15 5.51 -8.25
N LYS A 42 1.84 6.41 -8.96
CA LYS A 42 1.26 7.17 -10.05
C LYS A 42 0.21 8.18 -9.59
N ALA A 43 0.32 8.67 -8.36
CA ALA A 43 -0.62 9.66 -7.86
C ALA A 43 -0.57 10.93 -8.71
N ASP A 44 0.60 11.25 -9.30
CA ASP A 44 0.74 12.42 -10.15
C ASP A 44 -0.10 12.32 -11.42
N LYS A 45 -0.53 11.13 -11.82
CA LYS A 45 -1.35 10.95 -13.01
C LYS A 45 -2.83 11.18 -12.74
N ILE A 46 -3.20 11.44 -11.49
CA ILE A 46 -4.58 11.63 -11.09
C ILE A 46 -4.73 13.02 -10.48
N PRO A 47 -5.76 13.79 -10.87
CA PRO A 47 -5.99 15.08 -10.24
C PRO A 47 -6.12 14.94 -8.74
N LYS A 48 -5.52 15.87 -8.01
CA LYS A 48 -5.50 15.79 -6.56
C LYS A 48 -6.88 15.63 -5.95
N GLY A 49 -7.87 16.29 -6.53
CA GLY A 49 -9.23 16.21 -6.02
C GLY A 49 -9.86 14.83 -6.15
N LYS A 50 -9.23 13.92 -6.90
CA LYS A 50 -9.77 12.58 -7.09
C LYS A 50 -8.94 11.53 -6.37
N TRP A 51 -7.90 11.93 -5.66
CA TRP A 51 -7.06 10.97 -4.96
C TRP A 51 -7.84 10.13 -3.95
N GLU A 52 -8.69 10.78 -3.18
CA GLU A 52 -9.44 10.07 -2.15
C GLU A 52 -10.37 9.02 -2.76
N LYS A 53 -11.00 9.35 -3.87
CA LYS A 53 -11.89 8.41 -4.55
C LYS A 53 -11.12 7.19 -5.01
N HIS A 54 -9.95 7.40 -5.63
CA HIS A 54 -9.14 6.28 -6.11
C HIS A 54 -8.56 5.47 -4.95
N ALA A 55 -8.15 6.15 -3.88
CA ALA A 55 -7.65 5.44 -2.71
C ALA A 55 -8.73 4.56 -2.10
N LYS A 56 -9.97 5.04 -2.10
CA LYS A 56 -11.08 4.26 -1.57
C LYS A 56 -11.31 3.00 -2.38
N VAL A 57 -11.17 3.08 -3.71
CA VAL A 57 -11.30 1.90 -4.56
C VAL A 57 -10.24 0.86 -4.19
N VAL A 58 -9.00 1.29 -3.99
CA VAL A 58 -7.93 0.39 -3.60
C VAL A 58 -8.24 -0.27 -2.26
N LYS A 59 -8.64 0.54 -1.28
CA LYS A 59 -8.92 0.03 0.05
C LYS A 59 -10.05 -0.99 0.04
N GLN A 60 -11.10 -0.70 -0.72
CA GLN A 60 -12.25 -1.59 -0.76
C GLN A 60 -11.97 -2.86 -1.54
N THR A 61 -11.23 -2.74 -2.65
CA THR A 61 -10.94 -3.89 -3.48
C THR A 61 -10.03 -4.88 -2.76
N LEU A 62 -9.01 -4.37 -2.07
CA LEU A 62 -8.10 -5.23 -1.32
C LEU A 62 -8.66 -5.60 0.05
N ASP A 63 -9.70 -4.89 0.50
CA ASP A 63 -10.27 -5.11 1.84
C ASP A 63 -9.17 -4.94 2.88
N ILE A 64 -8.50 -3.79 2.83
CA ILE A 64 -7.36 -3.52 3.68
C ILE A 64 -7.79 -3.47 5.15
N VAL A 65 -7.08 -4.23 5.99
CA VAL A 65 -7.39 -4.24 7.42
C VAL A 65 -6.91 -2.94 8.06
N PRO A 66 -7.56 -2.50 9.16
CA PRO A 66 -7.23 -1.20 9.76
C PRO A 66 -5.78 -1.04 10.23
N SER A 67 -5.10 -2.14 10.53
CA SER A 67 -3.72 -2.05 11.00
C SER A 67 -2.72 -1.88 9.87
N ASP A 68 -3.14 -2.05 8.62
CA ASP A 68 -2.25 -1.85 7.48
C ASP A 68 -2.42 -0.42 6.95
N GLU A 69 -1.39 0.06 6.26
CA GLU A 69 -1.38 1.43 5.77
C GLU A 69 -1.42 1.49 4.26
N LEU A 70 -2.11 2.48 3.74
CA LEU A 70 -2.11 2.78 2.31
C LEU A 70 -1.48 4.16 2.15
N ILE A 71 -0.42 4.25 1.36
CA ILE A 71 0.31 5.48 1.14
C ILE A 71 0.27 5.84 -0.34
N LEU A 72 -0.15 7.07 -0.64
CA LEU A 72 -0.16 7.56 -2.02
C LEU A 72 1.24 8.05 -2.36
N PHE A 73 1.74 7.64 -3.52
CA PHE A 73 3.11 7.92 -3.89
C PHE A 73 3.24 8.40 -5.32
N SER A 74 4.12 9.36 -5.55
CA SER A 74 4.45 9.83 -6.88
C SER A 74 5.96 9.99 -6.97
N SER A 75 6.58 9.28 -7.89
CA SER A 75 8.03 9.42 -8.08
C SER A 75 8.38 10.75 -8.73
N GLU A 76 7.42 11.35 -9.44
CA GLU A 76 7.68 12.64 -10.09
C GLU A 76 7.69 13.80 -9.12
N THR A 77 6.77 13.82 -8.18
CA THR A 77 6.66 14.92 -7.23
C THR A 77 7.22 14.57 -5.87
N LYS A 78 7.71 13.35 -5.70
CA LYS A 78 8.22 12.82 -4.43
C LYS A 78 7.14 12.74 -3.36
N LYS A 79 5.89 12.84 -3.75
CA LYS A 79 4.77 12.71 -2.83
C LYS A 79 4.79 11.32 -2.19
N GLY A 80 4.68 11.29 -0.89
CA GLY A 80 4.59 10.04 -0.16
C GLY A 80 5.92 9.38 0.14
N LYS A 81 7.03 9.93 -0.36
CA LYS A 81 8.33 9.30 -0.15
C LYS A 81 8.67 9.22 1.33
N ASP A 82 8.52 10.31 2.06
CA ASP A 82 8.84 10.33 3.47
C ASP A 82 7.86 9.47 4.26
N GLU A 83 6.58 9.52 3.90
CA GLU A 83 5.59 8.71 4.57
C GLU A 83 5.90 7.21 4.41
N ALA A 84 6.22 6.80 3.18
CA ALA A 84 6.52 5.40 2.92
C ALA A 84 7.76 4.97 3.69
N TRP A 85 8.78 5.79 3.68
CA TRP A 85 10.03 5.49 4.38
C TRP A 85 9.80 5.38 5.89
N ASN A 86 9.05 6.33 6.44
CA ASN A 86 8.76 6.32 7.87
C ASN A 86 7.93 5.10 8.27
N ALA A 87 6.97 4.72 7.44
CA ALA A 87 6.15 3.55 7.73
C ALA A 87 7.00 2.28 7.74
N ILE A 88 7.92 2.17 6.76
CA ILE A 88 8.79 1.01 6.69
C ILE A 88 9.70 0.96 7.92
N LEU A 89 10.29 2.09 8.29
CA LEU A 89 11.18 2.14 9.45
C LEU A 89 10.44 1.80 10.73
N ALA A 90 9.21 2.26 10.87
CA ALA A 90 8.43 1.97 12.06
C ALA A 90 8.20 0.47 12.22
N LYS A 91 7.97 -0.23 11.11
CA LYS A 91 7.77 -1.69 11.17
C LYS A 91 9.06 -2.41 11.49
N ILE A 92 10.17 -1.94 10.93
CA ILE A 92 11.46 -2.58 11.15
C ILE A 92 11.93 -2.40 12.59
N ASN A 93 11.67 -1.24 13.16
CA ASN A 93 12.18 -0.92 14.48
C ASN A 93 11.30 -1.40 15.63
N ASN A 94 10.19 -2.02 15.32
CA ASN A 94 9.34 -2.58 16.37
C ASN A 94 9.75 -4.01 16.75
#